data_4da312f087a57cc213238bf467c15890
#
_entry.id   4da312f087a57cc213238bf467c15890
#
_cell.length_a   1.000
_cell.length_b   1.000
_cell.length_c   1.000
_cell.angle_alpha   90.00
_cell.angle_beta   90.00
_cell.angle_gamma   90.00
#
_symmetry.space_group_name_H-M   'P 1'
#
loop_
_entity.id
_entity.type
_entity.pdbx_description
1 polymer ?
#
loop_
_entity_poly.entity_id
_entity_poly.type
_entity_poly.pdbx_seq_one_letter_code
_entity_poly.pdbx_strand_id
1 'polypeptide(L)'
;MKSMKLVAMAMAATLVSAPALADELELTFGHVGAPGSLFEISVNEFAKRANEKLAGKATVTGFGSSQLGKDQELLQKLKLGTVTFALPSTVMSTVADEFGLFEMPYLVKSRDHMGRIEEEIFWEQIAPAAEAKGYKILAVWENGFRHITNNVRPINVPADLEGIKLRTPKGEWRVKMFQAYGANPTPMSFSEVFTALKTGVIDGQENPFAQIYSAKFQEVQKYLSLTGHVYTPAYVLVGKDNWESL
;
A
#
# COMPACT_ATOMS: atom_id res chain seq x y z
N MET A 1 33.94 -17.72 -83.56
CA MET A 1 34.24 -17.13 -82.24
C MET A 1 33.11 -16.19 -81.93
N LYS A 2 32.17 -16.63 -81.03
CA LYS A 2 31.01 -15.83 -80.65
C LYS A 2 31.25 -15.38 -79.20
N SER A 3 31.35 -14.06 -78.99
CA SER A 3 31.48 -13.44 -77.67
C SER A 3 30.13 -13.40 -76.94
N MET A 4 30.08 -14.06 -75.83
CA MET A 4 28.88 -14.03 -74.88
C MET A 4 29.04 -12.85 -73.92
N LYS A 5 28.15 -11.88 -73.99
CA LYS A 5 28.04 -10.74 -73.01
C LYS A 5 27.27 -11.18 -71.80
N LEU A 6 27.91 -11.23 -70.62
CA LEU A 6 27.31 -11.42 -69.37
C LEU A 6 26.62 -10.09 -68.94
N VAL A 7 25.32 -10.11 -68.77
CA VAL A 7 24.55 -9.01 -68.14
C VAL A 7 24.45 -9.32 -66.67
N ALA A 8 25.11 -8.57 -65.80
CA ALA A 8 25.00 -8.62 -64.38
C ALA A 8 23.78 -7.79 -63.95
N MET A 9 22.73 -8.45 -63.45
CA MET A 9 21.54 -7.82 -62.91
C MET A 9 21.77 -7.54 -61.40
N ALA A 10 22.02 -6.28 -61.05
CA ALA A 10 22.15 -5.83 -59.66
C ALA A 10 20.77 -5.77 -59.02
N MET A 11 20.48 -6.70 -58.08
CA MET A 11 19.25 -6.71 -57.26
C MET A 11 19.49 -5.78 -56.07
N ALA A 12 18.92 -4.57 -56.11
CA ALA A 12 18.88 -3.65 -54.97
C ALA A 12 17.89 -4.17 -53.96
N ALA A 13 18.38 -4.76 -52.86
CA ALA A 13 17.55 -5.12 -51.70
C ALA A 13 17.26 -3.84 -50.91
N THR A 14 16.04 -3.31 -51.02
CA THR A 14 15.50 -2.27 -50.13
C THR A 14 15.24 -2.90 -48.78
N LEU A 15 16.11 -2.65 -47.79
CA LEU A 15 15.85 -2.91 -46.39
C LEU A 15 14.72 -1.97 -45.91
N VAL A 16 13.52 -2.49 -45.85
CA VAL A 16 12.41 -1.84 -45.14
C VAL A 16 12.72 -2.07 -43.65
N SER A 17 13.29 -1.08 -42.98
CA SER A 17 13.35 -1.04 -41.53
C SER A 17 11.94 -0.89 -41.01
N ALA A 18 11.34 -1.98 -40.52
CA ALA A 18 10.12 -1.88 -39.68
C ALA A 18 10.47 -1.04 -38.43
N PRO A 19 9.60 -0.07 -38.04
CA PRO A 19 9.80 0.62 -36.79
C PRO A 19 9.78 -0.44 -35.68
N ALA A 20 10.83 -0.51 -34.87
CA ALA A 20 10.83 -1.26 -33.66
C ALA A 20 9.73 -0.63 -32.77
N LEU A 21 8.61 -1.32 -32.59
CA LEU A 21 7.67 -0.98 -31.53
C LEU A 21 8.48 -1.08 -30.25
N ALA A 22 8.71 0.05 -29.58
CA ALA A 22 9.26 0.03 -28.24
C ALA A 22 8.33 -0.84 -27.39
N ASP A 23 8.88 -1.82 -26.68
CA ASP A 23 8.08 -2.66 -25.78
C ASP A 23 7.33 -1.74 -24.80
N GLU A 24 6.03 -1.96 -24.65
CA GLU A 24 5.19 -1.24 -23.70
C GLU A 24 5.72 -1.49 -22.28
N LEU A 25 5.93 -0.42 -21.50
CA LEU A 25 6.49 -0.52 -20.17
C LEU A 25 5.44 -1.08 -19.18
N GLU A 26 5.73 -2.23 -18.57
CA GLU A 26 4.87 -2.85 -17.58
C GLU A 26 5.12 -2.26 -16.18
N LEU A 27 4.12 -1.56 -15.62
CA LEU A 27 4.17 -0.93 -14.31
C LEU A 27 3.28 -1.70 -13.32
N THR A 28 3.86 -2.16 -12.22
CA THR A 28 3.15 -2.94 -11.20
C THR A 28 2.72 -2.08 -10.02
N PHE A 29 1.51 -2.28 -9.50
CA PHE A 29 1.03 -1.60 -8.30
C PHE A 29 0.61 -2.61 -7.23
N GLY A 30 1.45 -2.83 -6.21
CA GLY A 30 1.22 -3.79 -5.13
C GLY A 30 0.49 -3.21 -3.92
N HIS A 31 -0.45 -3.97 -3.35
CA HIS A 31 -1.09 -3.64 -2.07
C HIS A 31 -1.54 -4.88 -1.29
N VAL A 32 -1.81 -4.71 0.01
CA VAL A 32 -2.20 -5.81 0.90
C VAL A 32 -3.73 -5.97 1.05
N GLY A 33 -4.52 -5.04 0.52
CA GLY A 33 -5.98 -5.04 0.64
C GLY A 33 -6.61 -6.28 -0.01
N ALA A 34 -7.62 -6.82 0.66
CA ALA A 34 -8.40 -7.95 0.16
C ALA A 34 -9.29 -7.54 -1.03
N PRO A 35 -9.83 -8.50 -1.82
CA PRO A 35 -10.78 -8.21 -2.88
C PRO A 35 -11.98 -7.40 -2.39
N GLY A 36 -12.36 -6.36 -3.15
CA GLY A 36 -13.42 -5.40 -2.80
C GLY A 36 -13.02 -4.36 -1.74
N SER A 37 -11.76 -4.35 -1.29
CA SER A 37 -11.27 -3.33 -0.37
C SER A 37 -11.17 -1.95 -1.02
N LEU A 38 -11.16 -0.90 -0.18
CA LEU A 38 -10.89 0.46 -0.64
C LEU A 38 -9.55 0.53 -1.41
N PHE A 39 -8.53 -0.20 -0.96
CA PHE A 39 -7.23 -0.26 -1.62
C PHE A 39 -7.32 -0.83 -3.04
N GLU A 40 -8.00 -1.98 -3.20
CA GLU A 40 -8.18 -2.58 -4.53
C GLU A 40 -8.96 -1.66 -5.47
N ILE A 41 -10.09 -1.10 -4.99
CA ILE A 41 -10.91 -0.19 -5.80
C ILE A 41 -10.11 1.03 -6.24
N SER A 42 -9.34 1.65 -5.32
CA SER A 42 -8.53 2.84 -5.61
C SER A 42 -7.39 2.53 -6.58
N VAL A 43 -6.68 1.40 -6.38
CA VAL A 43 -5.60 0.97 -7.28
C VAL A 43 -6.11 0.63 -8.67
N ASN A 44 -7.25 -0.06 -8.77
CA ASN A 44 -7.86 -0.38 -10.07
C ASN A 44 -8.32 0.88 -10.81
N GLU A 45 -8.90 1.87 -10.11
CA GLU A 45 -9.29 3.14 -10.73
C GLU A 45 -8.05 3.97 -11.14
N PHE A 46 -6.99 3.95 -10.33
CA PHE A 46 -5.70 4.55 -10.71
C PHE A 46 -5.14 3.91 -11.98
N ALA A 47 -5.06 2.57 -12.01
CA ALA A 47 -4.54 1.82 -13.16
C ALA A 47 -5.36 2.14 -14.43
N LYS A 48 -6.69 2.13 -14.33
CA LYS A 48 -7.58 2.48 -15.45
C LYS A 48 -7.26 3.87 -16.01
N ARG A 49 -7.23 4.89 -15.14
CA ARG A 49 -6.97 6.29 -15.58
C ARG A 49 -5.55 6.50 -16.09
N ALA A 50 -4.59 5.82 -15.49
CA ALA A 50 -3.20 5.87 -15.95
C ALA A 50 -3.06 5.24 -17.34
N ASN A 51 -3.64 4.06 -17.56
CA ASN A 51 -3.59 3.36 -18.84
C ASN A 51 -4.26 4.16 -19.97
N GLU A 52 -5.40 4.81 -19.69
CA GLU A 52 -6.04 5.72 -20.64
C GLU A 52 -5.11 6.88 -21.07
N LYS A 53 -4.32 7.42 -20.12
CA LYS A 53 -3.39 8.54 -20.38
C LYS A 53 -2.07 8.11 -20.99
N LEU A 54 -1.60 6.94 -20.65
CA LEU A 54 -0.32 6.39 -21.13
C LEU A 54 -0.41 5.87 -22.57
N ALA A 55 -1.63 5.51 -23.04
CA ALA A 55 -1.95 5.24 -24.44
C ALA A 55 -0.96 4.32 -25.15
N GLY A 56 -0.64 3.15 -24.59
CA GLY A 56 0.26 2.15 -25.17
C GLY A 56 1.76 2.44 -24.98
N LYS A 57 2.12 3.48 -24.21
CA LYS A 57 3.50 3.70 -23.77
C LYS A 57 3.86 2.87 -22.55
N ALA A 58 2.90 2.70 -21.65
CA ALA A 58 3.03 1.87 -20.46
C ALA A 58 1.66 1.35 -20.01
N THR A 59 1.66 0.19 -19.35
CA THR A 59 0.46 -0.39 -18.72
C THR A 59 0.68 -0.57 -17.22
N VAL A 60 -0.22 0.00 -16.40
CA VAL A 60 -0.26 -0.20 -14.95
C VAL A 60 -1.18 -1.36 -14.62
N THR A 61 -0.69 -2.34 -13.86
CA THR A 61 -1.46 -3.48 -13.36
C THR A 61 -1.46 -3.53 -11.84
N GLY A 62 -2.68 -3.58 -11.23
CA GLY A 62 -2.87 -3.70 -9.78
C GLY A 62 -2.76 -5.14 -9.29
N PHE A 63 -2.09 -5.34 -8.14
CA PHE A 63 -1.90 -6.63 -7.47
C PHE A 63 -2.26 -6.51 -5.99
N GLY A 64 -3.45 -6.97 -5.64
CA GLY A 64 -3.96 -6.97 -4.26
C GLY A 64 -3.57 -8.20 -3.45
N SER A 65 -4.15 -8.30 -2.24
CA SER A 65 -4.04 -9.48 -1.36
C SER A 65 -2.61 -9.94 -1.09
N SER A 66 -1.66 -9.01 -1.07
CA SER A 66 -0.21 -9.31 -0.90
C SER A 66 0.39 -10.20 -1.98
N GLN A 67 -0.16 -10.25 -3.20
CA GLN A 67 0.36 -11.08 -4.31
C GLN A 67 1.82 -10.74 -4.65
N LEU A 68 2.20 -9.47 -4.58
CA LEU A 68 3.58 -9.03 -4.81
C LEU A 68 4.41 -8.98 -3.51
N GLY A 69 3.82 -9.31 -2.37
CA GLY A 69 4.48 -9.31 -1.07
C GLY A 69 3.67 -8.57 0.01
N LYS A 70 4.09 -8.77 1.27
CA LYS A 70 3.58 -8.05 2.44
C LYS A 70 4.09 -6.60 2.43
N ASP A 71 3.51 -5.70 3.24
CA ASP A 71 3.86 -4.27 3.23
C ASP A 71 5.38 -4.00 3.26
N GLN A 72 6.13 -4.66 4.16
CA GLN A 72 7.57 -4.44 4.25
C GLN A 72 8.36 -5.03 3.07
N GLU A 73 7.90 -6.12 2.48
CA GLU A 73 8.47 -6.69 1.26
C GLU A 73 8.20 -5.77 0.07
N LEU A 74 7.00 -5.16 -0.02
CA LEU A 74 6.68 -4.16 -1.03
C LEU A 74 7.59 -2.93 -0.91
N LEU A 75 7.83 -2.42 0.31
CA LEU A 75 8.77 -1.33 0.53
C LEU A 75 10.19 -1.67 0.04
N GLN A 76 10.67 -2.88 0.28
CA GLN A 76 11.97 -3.31 -0.23
C GLN A 76 11.98 -3.41 -1.76
N LYS A 77 10.92 -3.97 -2.35
CA LYS A 77 10.78 -4.14 -3.81
C LYS A 77 10.68 -2.82 -4.55
N LEU A 78 10.08 -1.79 -3.93
CA LEU A 78 10.10 -0.42 -4.47
C LEU A 78 11.53 0.11 -4.62
N LYS A 79 12.39 -0.06 -3.60
CA LYS A 79 13.79 0.36 -3.66
C LYS A 79 14.60 -0.40 -4.71
N LEU A 80 14.27 -1.68 -4.90
CA LEU A 80 14.94 -2.53 -5.89
C LEU A 80 14.40 -2.34 -7.32
N GLY A 81 13.32 -1.54 -7.49
CA GLY A 81 12.66 -1.34 -8.78
C GLY A 81 11.91 -2.57 -9.31
N THR A 82 11.76 -3.63 -8.50
CA THR A 82 11.03 -4.86 -8.89
C THR A 82 9.51 -4.76 -8.71
N VAL A 83 9.03 -3.73 -8.03
CA VAL A 83 7.65 -3.26 -7.98
C VAL A 83 7.69 -1.76 -8.25
N THR A 84 6.80 -1.27 -9.11
CA THR A 84 6.80 0.14 -9.49
C THR A 84 6.13 1.00 -8.43
N PHE A 85 4.89 0.65 -8.05
CA PHE A 85 4.10 1.38 -7.06
C PHE A 85 3.66 0.46 -5.93
N ALA A 86 3.50 0.99 -4.73
CA ALA A 86 2.85 0.31 -3.61
C ALA A 86 1.96 1.26 -2.81
N LEU A 87 1.03 0.68 -2.03
CA LEU A 87 0.08 1.42 -1.19
C LEU A 87 0.22 1.03 0.30
N PRO A 88 1.36 1.31 0.95
CA PRO A 88 1.48 1.13 2.39
C PRO A 88 0.68 2.19 3.16
N SER A 89 0.38 1.89 4.43
CA SER A 89 -0.29 2.77 5.37
C SER A 89 0.52 2.86 6.68
N THR A 90 0.03 2.29 7.75
CA THR A 90 0.62 2.32 9.10
C THR A 90 2.11 1.96 9.15
N VAL A 91 2.57 1.04 8.32
CA VAL A 91 3.98 0.60 8.30
C VAL A 91 4.97 1.71 7.92
N MET A 92 4.49 2.85 7.40
CA MET A 92 5.36 3.97 7.08
C MET A 92 6.08 4.54 8.30
N SER A 93 5.53 4.38 9.51
CA SER A 93 6.23 4.72 10.75
C SER A 93 7.48 3.85 11.03
N THR A 94 7.67 2.75 10.29
CA THR A 94 8.92 1.97 10.31
C THR A 94 9.96 2.47 9.29
N VAL A 95 9.56 3.34 8.39
CA VAL A 95 10.43 3.96 7.38
C VAL A 95 11.04 5.25 7.93
N ALA A 96 10.19 6.11 8.51
CA ALA A 96 10.60 7.37 9.12
C ALA A 96 9.65 7.72 10.29
N ASP A 97 10.23 8.27 11.36
CA ASP A 97 9.52 8.55 12.62
C ASP A 97 8.42 9.60 12.46
N GLU A 98 8.54 10.49 11.49
CA GLU A 98 7.56 11.53 11.18
C GLU A 98 6.18 10.96 10.87
N PHE A 99 6.13 9.75 10.29
CA PHE A 99 4.86 9.03 10.05
C PHE A 99 4.22 8.52 11.34
N GLY A 100 4.96 8.50 12.46
CA GLY A 100 4.44 8.24 13.80
C GLY A 100 3.36 9.24 14.23
N LEU A 101 3.30 10.44 13.62
CA LEU A 101 2.21 11.40 13.83
C LEU A 101 0.84 10.75 13.60
N PHE A 102 0.69 9.94 12.57
CA PHE A 102 -0.56 9.23 12.23
C PHE A 102 -0.80 7.97 13.07
N GLU A 103 0.07 7.69 14.03
CA GLU A 103 -0.11 6.65 15.04
C GLU A 103 -0.59 7.22 16.39
N MET A 104 -0.59 8.56 16.54
CA MET A 104 -1.03 9.21 17.78
C MET A 104 -2.54 9.12 17.95
N PRO A 105 -3.01 8.63 19.13
CA PRO A 105 -4.43 8.47 19.35
C PRO A 105 -5.15 9.81 19.34
N TYR A 106 -6.28 9.84 18.63
CA TYR A 106 -7.21 10.98 18.54
C TYR A 106 -6.61 12.30 18.04
N LEU A 107 -5.40 12.26 17.42
CA LEU A 107 -4.76 13.46 16.87
C LEU A 107 -5.53 13.98 15.66
N VAL A 108 -5.79 13.13 14.68
CA VAL A 108 -6.62 13.47 13.51
C VAL A 108 -8.09 13.34 13.89
N LYS A 109 -8.83 14.44 13.85
CA LYS A 109 -10.21 14.52 14.38
C LYS A 109 -11.29 14.28 13.33
N SER A 110 -10.97 14.54 12.06
CA SER A 110 -11.92 14.38 10.94
C SER A 110 -11.14 14.26 9.61
N ARG A 111 -11.84 13.90 8.53
CA ARG A 111 -11.28 13.92 7.17
C ARG A 111 -10.87 15.33 6.75
N ASP A 112 -11.67 16.34 7.08
CA ASP A 112 -11.33 17.75 6.83
C ASP A 112 -10.05 18.18 7.58
N HIS A 113 -9.85 17.66 8.80
CA HIS A 113 -8.60 17.90 9.54
C HIS A 113 -7.42 17.22 8.85
N MET A 114 -7.60 15.99 8.33
CA MET A 114 -6.56 15.33 7.55
C MET A 114 -6.23 16.09 6.25
N GLY A 115 -7.25 16.62 5.56
CA GLY A 115 -7.05 17.44 4.37
C GLY A 115 -6.17 18.67 4.66
N ARG A 116 -6.42 19.39 5.76
CA ARG A 116 -5.56 20.51 6.19
C ARG A 116 -4.15 20.07 6.55
N ILE A 117 -3.98 18.92 7.22
CA ILE A 117 -2.64 18.37 7.51
C ILE A 117 -1.91 18.05 6.20
N GLU A 118 -2.61 17.52 5.21
CA GLU A 118 -2.02 17.24 3.90
C GLU A 118 -1.58 18.52 3.20
N GLU A 119 -2.45 19.54 3.15
CA GLU A 119 -2.18 20.81 2.47
C GLU A 119 -1.07 21.65 3.15
N GLU A 120 -1.09 21.72 4.48
CA GLU A 120 -0.27 22.68 5.24
C GLU A 120 1.03 22.08 5.80
N ILE A 121 1.09 20.76 6.00
CA ILE A 121 2.18 20.12 6.75
C ILE A 121 2.82 18.97 5.99
N PHE A 122 2.01 18.09 5.41
CA PHE A 122 2.46 16.78 4.94
C PHE A 122 3.56 16.88 3.88
N TRP A 123 3.33 17.68 2.85
CA TRP A 123 4.23 17.75 1.70
C TRP A 123 5.56 18.45 2.02
N GLU A 124 5.56 19.42 2.95
CA GLU A 124 6.76 20.17 3.31
C GLU A 124 7.54 19.52 4.45
N GLN A 125 6.88 18.84 5.39
CA GLN A 125 7.53 18.39 6.63
C GLN A 125 7.59 16.86 6.76
N ILE A 126 6.61 16.09 6.23
CA ILE A 126 6.54 14.65 6.42
C ILE A 126 7.03 13.88 5.18
N ALA A 127 6.58 14.26 3.99
CA ALA A 127 6.97 13.57 2.76
C ALA A 127 8.48 13.53 2.51
N PRO A 128 9.28 14.61 2.80
CA PRO A 128 10.73 14.59 2.65
C PRO A 128 11.43 13.52 3.50
N ALA A 129 10.85 13.12 4.63
CA ALA A 129 11.42 12.05 5.45
C ALA A 129 11.38 10.69 4.73
N ALA A 130 10.34 10.42 3.94
CA ALA A 130 10.30 9.24 3.08
C ALA A 130 11.30 9.33 1.93
N GLU A 131 11.48 10.52 1.33
CA GLU A 131 12.45 10.72 0.25
C GLU A 131 13.89 10.50 0.74
N ALA A 132 14.22 10.94 1.95
CA ALA A 132 15.51 10.69 2.58
C ALA A 132 15.79 9.19 2.81
N LYS A 133 14.75 8.35 2.80
CA LYS A 133 14.83 6.90 2.91
C LYS A 133 14.70 6.17 1.55
N GLY A 134 14.70 6.91 0.44
CA GLY A 134 14.67 6.34 -0.92
C GLY A 134 13.26 6.04 -1.45
N TYR A 135 12.24 6.70 -0.94
CA TYR A 135 10.85 6.58 -1.41
C TYR A 135 10.29 7.95 -1.79
N LYS A 136 9.60 8.02 -2.92
CA LYS A 136 8.83 9.19 -3.31
C LYS A 136 7.35 8.94 -3.07
N ILE A 137 6.68 9.86 -2.39
CA ILE A 137 5.23 9.85 -2.20
C ILE A 137 4.60 10.63 -3.34
N LEU A 138 3.66 10.00 -4.05
CA LEU A 138 2.96 10.61 -5.19
C LEU A 138 1.59 11.14 -4.80
N ALA A 139 0.93 10.51 -3.81
CA ALA A 139 -0.38 10.91 -3.31
C ALA A 139 -0.62 10.36 -1.90
N VAL A 140 -1.49 11.05 -1.16
CA VAL A 140 -2.06 10.56 0.10
C VAL A 140 -3.50 10.14 -0.16
N TRP A 141 -3.81 8.88 0.15
CA TRP A 141 -5.15 8.32 0.03
C TRP A 141 -5.71 7.95 1.40
N GLU A 142 -6.99 7.67 1.46
CA GLU A 142 -7.61 7.24 2.70
C GLU A 142 -7.38 5.74 2.96
N ASN A 143 -6.99 5.39 4.20
CA ASN A 143 -7.27 4.09 4.79
C ASN A 143 -8.44 4.23 5.78
N GLY A 144 -8.41 5.22 6.68
CA GLY A 144 -9.54 5.67 7.47
C GLY A 144 -9.37 5.61 8.99
N PHE A 145 -10.46 5.95 9.69
CA PHE A 145 -10.56 5.81 11.16
C PHE A 145 -10.63 4.34 11.54
N ARG A 146 -9.83 3.97 12.53
CA ARG A 146 -9.66 2.59 12.97
C ARG A 146 -10.52 2.28 14.19
N HIS A 147 -11.10 1.08 14.20
CA HIS A 147 -11.96 0.53 15.22
C HIS A 147 -11.45 -0.83 15.65
N ILE A 148 -11.80 -1.27 16.86
CA ILE A 148 -11.32 -2.52 17.45
C ILE A 148 -12.38 -3.61 17.27
N THR A 149 -11.95 -4.79 16.76
CA THR A 149 -12.74 -6.02 16.86
C THR A 149 -12.03 -7.02 17.75
N ASN A 150 -12.80 -7.81 18.53
CA ASN A 150 -12.24 -8.87 19.37
C ASN A 150 -13.27 -9.95 19.71
N ASN A 151 -12.83 -11.06 20.33
CA ASN A 151 -13.66 -12.18 20.75
C ASN A 151 -13.91 -12.23 22.28
N VAL A 152 -13.32 -11.30 23.03
CA VAL A 152 -13.31 -11.36 24.52
C VAL A 152 -14.45 -10.55 25.13
N ARG A 153 -14.53 -9.22 24.80
CA ARG A 153 -15.51 -8.30 25.38
C ARG A 153 -15.65 -7.00 24.58
N PRO A 154 -16.74 -6.25 24.73
CA PRO A 154 -16.82 -4.87 24.22
C PRO A 154 -15.72 -4.00 24.84
N ILE A 155 -15.18 -3.03 24.06
CA ILE A 155 -14.19 -2.05 24.50
C ILE A 155 -14.86 -0.68 24.57
N ASN A 156 -15.07 -0.17 25.78
CA ASN A 156 -15.67 1.14 26.05
C ASN A 156 -14.64 2.13 26.62
N VAL A 157 -13.67 1.63 27.36
CA VAL A 157 -12.56 2.40 27.95
C VAL A 157 -11.24 1.65 27.73
N PRO A 158 -10.08 2.33 27.80
CA PRO A 158 -8.79 1.68 27.61
C PRO A 158 -8.55 0.46 28.50
N ALA A 159 -9.04 0.47 29.76
CA ALA A 159 -8.92 -0.64 30.69
C ALA A 159 -9.60 -1.95 30.21
N ASP A 160 -10.59 -1.86 29.31
CA ASP A 160 -11.22 -3.05 28.73
C ASP A 160 -10.26 -3.82 27.80
N LEU A 161 -9.14 -3.22 27.40
CA LEU A 161 -8.11 -3.85 26.59
C LEU A 161 -7.16 -4.73 27.40
N GLU A 162 -7.22 -4.70 28.74
CA GLU A 162 -6.31 -5.45 29.60
C GLU A 162 -6.28 -6.94 29.24
N GLY A 163 -5.07 -7.44 28.97
CA GLY A 163 -4.79 -8.83 28.66
C GLY A 163 -5.19 -9.30 27.27
N ILE A 164 -5.88 -8.48 26.45
CA ILE A 164 -6.29 -8.86 25.09
C ILE A 164 -5.07 -8.96 24.19
N LYS A 165 -4.89 -10.11 23.57
CA LYS A 165 -3.90 -10.30 22.48
C LYS A 165 -4.40 -9.60 21.24
N LEU A 166 -4.01 -8.34 21.08
CA LEU A 166 -4.47 -7.49 19.99
C LEU A 166 -3.44 -7.46 18.87
N ARG A 167 -3.82 -7.89 17.68
CA ARG A 167 -2.94 -7.72 16.51
C ARG A 167 -2.80 -6.24 16.19
N THR A 168 -1.56 -5.84 15.96
CA THR A 168 -1.22 -4.53 15.41
C THR A 168 -0.50 -4.67 14.07
N PRO A 169 -0.50 -3.66 13.20
CA PRO A 169 0.49 -3.54 12.13
C PRO A 169 1.91 -3.51 12.73
N LYS A 170 2.92 -3.77 11.89
CA LYS A 170 4.31 -3.61 12.30
C LYS A 170 4.61 -2.12 12.47
N GLY A 171 5.19 -1.75 13.59
CA GLY A 171 5.55 -0.39 13.97
C GLY A 171 5.55 -0.25 15.49
N GLU A 172 6.51 0.49 16.04
CA GLU A 172 6.67 0.58 17.49
C GLU A 172 5.60 1.47 18.16
N TRP A 173 5.14 2.53 17.49
CA TRP A 173 4.19 3.49 18.07
C TRP A 173 2.85 2.84 18.37
N ARG A 174 2.33 2.00 17.45
CA ARG A 174 1.09 1.26 17.66
C ARG A 174 1.22 0.22 18.79
N VAL A 175 2.35 -0.43 18.88
CA VAL A 175 2.67 -1.36 19.98
C VAL A 175 2.71 -0.62 21.31
N LYS A 176 3.45 0.49 21.40
CA LYS A 176 3.54 1.32 22.63
C LYS A 176 2.16 1.82 23.08
N MET A 177 1.34 2.29 22.14
CA MET A 177 -0.01 2.77 22.44
C MET A 177 -0.86 1.68 23.09
N PHE A 178 -0.95 0.49 22.50
CA PHE A 178 -1.78 -0.58 23.03
C PHE A 178 -1.21 -1.22 24.30
N GLN A 179 0.12 -1.24 24.46
CA GLN A 179 0.76 -1.63 25.73
C GLN A 179 0.36 -0.65 26.85
N ALA A 180 0.36 0.64 26.59
CA ALA A 180 -0.07 1.66 27.56
C ALA A 180 -1.55 1.52 27.94
N TYR A 181 -2.39 0.93 27.08
CA TYR A 181 -3.78 0.61 27.35
C TYR A 181 -3.99 -0.77 28.02
N GLY A 182 -2.90 -1.50 28.34
CA GLY A 182 -2.96 -2.80 29.01
C GLY A 182 -3.16 -4.00 28.07
N ALA A 183 -3.24 -3.81 26.78
CA ALA A 183 -3.32 -4.91 25.82
C ALA A 183 -1.96 -5.64 25.67
N ASN A 184 -2.01 -6.83 25.08
CA ASN A 184 -0.85 -7.59 24.63
C ASN A 184 -0.74 -7.47 23.10
N PRO A 185 -0.14 -6.39 22.57
CA PRO A 185 -0.05 -6.20 21.14
C PRO A 185 0.85 -7.25 20.47
N THR A 186 0.38 -7.79 19.36
CA THR A 186 1.06 -8.83 18.58
C THR A 186 1.23 -8.31 17.14
N PRO A 187 2.40 -7.73 16.80
CA PRO A 187 2.65 -7.22 15.45
C PRO A 187 2.69 -8.36 14.43
N MET A 188 1.86 -8.27 13.39
CA MET A 188 1.89 -9.22 12.26
C MET A 188 1.38 -8.59 10.97
N SER A 189 1.74 -9.22 9.84
CA SER A 189 1.31 -8.79 8.51
C SER A 189 -0.20 -8.94 8.33
N PHE A 190 -0.81 -8.06 7.53
CA PHE A 190 -2.27 -8.05 7.33
C PHE A 190 -2.82 -9.37 6.78
N SER A 191 -2.10 -10.00 5.85
CA SER A 191 -2.50 -11.29 5.25
C SER A 191 -2.57 -12.47 6.23
N GLU A 192 -1.99 -12.35 7.43
CA GLU A 192 -1.97 -13.40 8.45
C GLU A 192 -3.13 -13.27 9.46
N VAL A 193 -3.79 -12.08 9.50
CA VAL A 193 -4.72 -11.72 10.58
C VAL A 193 -5.95 -12.60 10.61
N PHE A 194 -6.60 -12.87 9.47
CA PHE A 194 -7.82 -13.68 9.44
C PHE A 194 -7.59 -15.08 10.03
N THR A 195 -6.49 -15.73 9.62
CA THR A 195 -6.13 -17.06 10.14
C THR A 195 -5.79 -17.02 11.62
N ALA A 196 -5.05 -16.01 12.07
CA ALA A 196 -4.68 -15.85 13.47
C ALA A 196 -5.91 -15.60 14.37
N LEU A 197 -6.90 -14.83 13.91
CA LEU A 197 -8.19 -14.64 14.58
C LEU A 197 -9.00 -15.93 14.63
N LYS A 198 -9.10 -16.63 13.48
CA LYS A 198 -9.88 -17.86 13.36
C LYS A 198 -9.34 -18.98 14.24
N THR A 199 -8.02 -19.06 14.41
CA THR A 199 -7.36 -20.10 15.23
C THR A 199 -7.16 -19.69 16.69
N GLY A 200 -7.52 -18.45 17.07
CA GLY A 200 -7.38 -17.96 18.46
C GLY A 200 -5.94 -17.65 18.88
N VAL A 201 -5.00 -17.52 17.93
CA VAL A 201 -3.62 -17.07 18.19
C VAL A 201 -3.63 -15.65 18.73
N ILE A 202 -4.55 -14.82 18.21
CA ILE A 202 -4.88 -13.48 18.68
C ILE A 202 -6.37 -13.39 19.00
N ASP A 203 -6.73 -12.49 19.94
CA ASP A 203 -8.10 -12.29 20.39
C ASP A 203 -8.83 -11.23 19.54
N GLY A 204 -8.07 -10.27 18.98
CA GLY A 204 -8.62 -9.14 18.26
C GLY A 204 -7.63 -8.45 17.34
N GLN A 205 -8.13 -7.45 16.64
CA GLN A 205 -7.38 -6.59 15.74
C GLN A 205 -8.01 -5.19 15.70
N GLU A 206 -7.36 -4.24 15.03
CA GLU A 206 -7.89 -2.89 14.80
C GLU A 206 -7.64 -2.47 13.35
N ASN A 207 -8.66 -1.94 12.70
CA ASN A 207 -8.64 -1.47 11.32
C ASN A 207 -9.83 -0.55 11.02
N PRO A 208 -9.79 0.18 9.89
CA PRO A 208 -11.00 0.84 9.37
C PRO A 208 -12.07 -0.17 8.95
N PHE A 209 -13.33 0.26 8.94
CA PHE A 209 -14.47 -0.59 8.55
C PHE A 209 -14.30 -1.27 7.19
N ALA A 210 -13.81 -0.52 6.20
CA ALA A 210 -13.59 -1.07 4.86
C ALA A 210 -12.64 -2.27 4.88
N GLN A 211 -11.58 -2.21 5.70
CA GLN A 211 -10.63 -3.31 5.84
C GLN A 211 -11.21 -4.47 6.66
N ILE A 212 -11.97 -4.17 7.73
CA ILE A 212 -12.65 -5.19 8.54
C ILE A 212 -13.61 -6.00 7.67
N TYR A 213 -14.42 -5.30 6.86
CA TYR A 213 -15.44 -5.92 6.03
C TYR A 213 -14.84 -6.73 4.87
N SER A 214 -13.92 -6.14 4.10
CA SER A 214 -13.33 -6.80 2.94
C SER A 214 -12.47 -8.00 3.32
N ALA A 215 -11.77 -7.93 4.46
CA ALA A 215 -10.99 -9.05 5.00
C ALA A 215 -11.84 -10.06 5.79
N LYS A 216 -13.17 -9.87 5.84
CA LYS A 216 -14.14 -10.77 6.48
C LYS A 216 -13.89 -11.02 7.96
N PHE A 217 -13.31 -10.06 8.69
CA PHE A 217 -13.04 -10.23 10.11
C PHE A 217 -14.31 -10.41 10.93
N GLN A 218 -15.46 -9.87 10.48
CA GLN A 218 -16.76 -10.10 11.09
C GLN A 218 -17.20 -11.57 11.12
N GLU A 219 -16.62 -12.43 10.29
CA GLU A 219 -16.92 -13.87 10.31
C GLU A 219 -16.22 -14.60 11.47
N VAL A 220 -15.19 -13.98 12.05
CA VAL A 220 -14.32 -14.59 13.09
C VAL A 220 -14.18 -13.71 14.34
N GLN A 221 -14.95 -12.60 14.43
CA GLN A 221 -14.94 -11.66 15.57
C GLN A 221 -16.35 -11.43 16.10
N LYS A 222 -16.51 -11.44 17.42
CA LYS A 222 -17.81 -11.29 18.11
C LYS A 222 -18.19 -9.85 18.38
N TYR A 223 -17.22 -9.01 18.69
CA TYR A 223 -17.44 -7.63 19.12
C TYR A 223 -16.73 -6.66 18.18
N LEU A 224 -17.43 -5.57 17.87
CA LEU A 224 -16.88 -4.39 17.20
C LEU A 224 -17.12 -3.20 18.12
N SER A 225 -16.05 -2.52 18.52
CA SER A 225 -16.10 -1.31 19.33
C SER A 225 -15.69 -0.10 18.50
N LEU A 226 -16.58 0.92 18.47
CA LEU A 226 -16.43 2.13 17.64
C LEU A 226 -15.47 3.11 18.30
N THR A 227 -14.20 2.73 18.41
CA THR A 227 -13.22 3.52 19.15
C THR A 227 -12.72 4.75 18.39
N GLY A 228 -12.60 4.68 17.06
CA GLY A 228 -12.06 5.80 16.25
C GLY A 228 -10.71 6.30 16.74
N HIS A 229 -9.94 5.44 17.38
CA HIS A 229 -8.77 5.80 18.19
C HIS A 229 -7.62 6.38 17.38
N VAL A 230 -7.52 6.06 16.09
CA VAL A 230 -6.50 6.56 15.17
C VAL A 230 -7.09 6.70 13.78
N TYR A 231 -6.70 7.75 13.06
CA TYR A 231 -6.89 7.85 11.62
C TYR A 231 -5.58 7.51 10.92
N THR A 232 -5.61 6.65 9.91
CA THR A 232 -4.45 6.30 9.12
C THR A 232 -4.66 6.65 7.66
N PRO A 233 -3.78 7.46 7.05
CA PRO A 233 -3.72 7.59 5.60
C PRO A 233 -3.05 6.36 4.97
N ALA A 234 -3.19 6.23 3.66
CA ALA A 234 -2.40 5.35 2.82
C ALA A 234 -1.61 6.18 1.81
N TYR A 235 -0.48 5.69 1.36
CA TYR A 235 0.44 6.47 0.56
C TYR A 235 0.73 5.78 -0.76
N VAL A 236 0.53 6.47 -1.88
CA VAL A 236 1.01 5.99 -3.18
C VAL A 236 2.51 6.24 -3.24
N LEU A 237 3.28 5.17 -3.14
CA LEU A 237 4.73 5.21 -3.15
C LEU A 237 5.33 4.65 -4.42
N VAL A 238 6.49 5.20 -4.77
CA VAL A 238 7.43 4.67 -5.76
C VAL A 238 8.84 4.71 -5.17
N GLY A 239 9.73 3.82 -5.60
CA GLY A 239 11.16 3.94 -5.30
C GLY A 239 11.73 5.21 -5.94
N LYS A 240 12.51 6.01 -5.19
CA LYS A 240 13.01 7.30 -5.69
C LYS A 240 13.81 7.15 -6.98
N ASP A 241 14.81 6.26 -6.97
CA ASP A 241 15.67 6.03 -8.13
C ASP A 241 14.89 5.47 -9.32
N ASN A 242 13.89 4.62 -9.07
CA ASN A 242 13.01 4.09 -10.10
C ASN A 242 12.15 5.19 -10.73
N TRP A 243 11.62 6.12 -9.91
CA TRP A 243 10.86 7.26 -10.41
C TRP A 243 11.68 8.17 -11.35
N GLU A 244 12.95 8.38 -11.04
CA GLU A 244 13.85 9.21 -11.84
C GLU A 244 14.23 8.53 -13.17
N SER A 245 14.01 7.22 -13.30
CA SER A 245 14.30 6.43 -14.51
C SER A 245 13.07 6.20 -15.41
N LEU A 246 11.86 6.52 -14.96
CA LEU A 246 10.62 6.42 -15.74
C LEU A 246 10.43 7.67 -16.62
#